data_20d2ebd3a7843184c94cde781940f3af
#
_entry.id   20d2ebd3a7843184c94cde781940f3af
#
_cell.length_a   1.000
_cell.length_b   1.000
_cell.length_c   1.000
_cell.angle_alpha   90.00
_cell.angle_beta   90.00
_cell.angle_gamma   90.00
#
_symmetry.space_group_name_H-M   'P 1'
#
loop_
_entity.id
_entity.type
_entity.pdbx_description
1 polymer ?
#
loop_
_entity_poly.entity_id
_entity_poly.type
_entity_poly.pdbx_seq_one_letter_code
_entity_poly.pdbx_strand_id
1 'polypeptide(L)' 'MRPYYIKKNGLFLKVETVTIESDYWEVSEIVAEHKTRFSWTDNKDEAMTFSSYSDAMTYLVKRSKQSFFFQAQVS' A
#
# COMPACT_ATOMS: atom_id res chain seq x y z
N MET A 1 17.17 8.80 -10.78
CA MET A 1 16.60 7.47 -10.55
C MET A 1 15.11 7.51 -10.73
N ARG A 2 14.59 6.61 -11.52
CA ARG A 2 13.16 6.51 -11.71
C ARG A 2 12.54 5.66 -10.60
N PRO A 3 11.53 6.15 -9.90
CA PRO A 3 10.82 5.31 -8.96
C PRO A 3 10.00 4.26 -9.70
N TYR A 4 9.76 3.15 -9.02
CA TYR A 4 8.88 2.10 -9.53
C TYR A 4 7.54 2.20 -8.84
N TYR A 5 6.49 1.84 -9.58
CA TYR A 5 5.12 1.85 -9.09
C TYR A 5 4.50 0.47 -9.29
N ILE A 6 3.51 0.16 -8.50
CA ILE A 6 2.63 -0.98 -8.76
C ILE A 6 1.38 -0.43 -9.45
N LYS A 7 1.11 -0.95 -10.63
CA LYS A 7 0.01 -0.47 -11.48
C LYS A 7 -1.03 -1.56 -11.73
N LYS A 8 -2.27 -1.13 -11.85
CA LYS A 8 -3.37 -1.99 -12.25
C LYS A 8 -4.39 -1.15 -13.03
N ASN A 9 -4.73 -1.60 -14.25
CA ASN A 9 -5.72 -0.91 -15.10
C ASN A 9 -5.43 0.58 -15.31
N GLY A 10 -4.14 0.93 -15.44
CA GLY A 10 -3.74 2.32 -15.63
C GLY A 10 -3.72 3.16 -14.36
N LEU A 11 -4.01 2.56 -13.21
CA LEU A 11 -3.98 3.23 -11.93
C LEU A 11 -2.75 2.78 -11.13
N PHE A 12 -2.32 3.64 -10.22
CA PHE A 12 -1.17 3.39 -9.36
C PHE A 12 -1.61 3.00 -7.96
N LEU A 13 -0.83 2.15 -7.33
CA LEU A 13 -1.09 1.76 -5.94
C LEU A 13 -0.80 2.92 -5.00
N LYS A 14 -1.77 3.24 -4.16
CA LYS A 14 -1.62 4.20 -3.07
C LYS A 14 -1.73 3.45 -1.75
N VAL A 15 -0.79 3.70 -0.85
CA VAL A 15 -0.77 3.08 0.48
C VAL A 15 -0.88 4.17 1.52
N GLU A 16 -1.86 4.05 2.39
CA GLU A 16 -2.06 4.98 3.50
C GLU A 16 -1.99 4.21 4.81
N THR A 17 -1.32 4.81 5.79
CA THR A 17 -1.34 4.30 7.14
C THR A 17 -2.37 5.11 7.93
N VAL A 18 -3.41 4.43 8.39
CA VAL A 18 -4.44 5.06 9.20
C VAL A 18 -4.21 4.69 10.64
N THR A 19 -3.98 5.68 11.48
CA THR A 19 -3.93 5.48 12.92
C THR A 19 -5.34 5.57 13.45
N ILE A 20 -5.87 4.46 13.94
CA ILE A 20 -7.18 4.47 14.57
C ILE A 20 -6.97 4.86 16.01
N GLU A 21 -7.29 6.11 16.34
CA GLU A 21 -7.44 6.50 17.71
C GLU A 21 -8.80 6.04 18.18
N SER A 22 -8.79 5.01 18.98
CA SER A 22 -9.99 4.60 19.68
C SER A 22 -10.18 5.56 20.86
N ASP A 23 -11.34 6.17 20.94
CA ASP A 23 -11.74 6.96 22.10
C ASP A 23 -11.91 6.10 23.35
N TYR A 24 -11.86 4.82 23.22
CA TYR A 24 -11.85 3.90 24.33
C TYR A 24 -10.43 3.66 24.74
N TRP A 25 -10.00 4.37 25.71
CA TRP A 25 -8.76 4.04 26.34
C TRP A 25 -8.99 3.02 27.45
N GLU A 26 -9.15 1.82 26.99
CA GLU A 26 -8.85 0.67 27.80
C GLU A 26 -7.34 0.63 27.87
N VAL A 27 -6.80 1.15 28.92
CA VAL A 27 -5.39 1.49 29.04
C VAL A 27 -4.47 0.31 28.88
N SER A 28 -4.94 -0.88 29.12
CA SER A 28 -4.16 -2.11 28.96
C SER A 28 -4.06 -2.57 27.53
N GLU A 29 -4.84 -1.97 26.64
CA GLU A 29 -4.97 -2.40 25.26
C GLU A 29 -4.59 -1.33 24.25
N ILE A 30 -3.83 -0.33 24.67
CA ILE A 30 -3.37 0.67 23.71
C ILE A 30 -2.32 0.04 22.82
N VAL A 31 -2.78 -0.77 21.92
CA VAL A 31 -2.04 -1.11 20.73
C VAL A 31 -2.50 -0.12 19.69
N ALA A 32 -1.63 0.79 19.34
CA ALA A 32 -1.89 1.66 18.20
C ALA A 32 -2.00 0.75 16.98
N GLU A 33 -3.20 0.40 16.62
CA GLU A 33 -3.43 -0.38 15.43
C GLU A 33 -3.20 0.51 14.21
N HIS A 34 -2.05 0.33 13.59
CA HIS A 34 -1.78 0.91 12.29
C HIS A 34 -2.42 0.01 11.23
N LYS A 35 -3.58 0.42 10.72
CA LYS A 35 -4.16 -0.26 9.58
C LYS A 35 -3.61 0.34 8.30
N THR A 36 -3.04 -0.51 7.49
CA THR A 36 -2.60 -0.12 6.15
C THR A 36 -3.80 -0.17 5.21
N ARG A 37 -4.06 0.93 4.54
CA ARG A 37 -5.15 1.05 3.58
C ARG A 37 -4.58 1.13 2.17
N PHE A 38 -5.06 0.28 1.29
CA PHE A 38 -4.65 0.27 -0.10
C PHE A 38 -5.75 0.85 -0.98
N SER A 39 -5.34 1.61 -1.97
CA SER A 39 -6.25 2.13 -2.99
C SER A 39 -5.53 2.31 -4.31
N TRP A 40 -6.29 2.50 -5.37
CA TRP A 40 -5.74 2.77 -6.70
C TRP A 40 -6.02 4.22 -7.06
N THR A 41 -5.00 4.93 -7.53
CA THR A 41 -5.11 6.35 -7.87
C THR A 41 -4.51 6.61 -9.24
N ASP A 42 -5.05 7.60 -9.95
CA ASP A 42 -4.47 8.08 -11.20
C ASP A 42 -3.41 9.16 -10.98
N ASN A 43 -3.20 9.57 -9.74
CA ASN A 43 -2.25 10.61 -9.38
C ASN A 43 -0.93 10.00 -8.93
N LYS A 44 0.13 10.16 -9.73
CA LYS A 44 1.46 9.66 -9.41
C LYS A 44 2.03 10.25 -8.12
N ASP A 45 1.67 11.48 -7.81
CA ASP A 45 2.20 12.16 -6.62
C ASP A 45 1.71 11.54 -5.33
N GLU A 46 0.55 10.88 -5.39
CA GLU A 46 -0.02 10.19 -4.24
C GLU A 46 0.37 8.72 -4.18
N ALA A 47 0.92 8.20 -5.26
CA ALA A 47 1.22 6.78 -5.38
C ALA A 47 2.43 6.38 -4.55
N MET A 48 2.41 5.16 -4.05
CA MET A 48 3.58 4.58 -3.38
C MET A 48 4.68 4.32 -4.39
N THR A 49 5.90 4.74 -4.04
CA THR A 49 7.06 4.54 -4.88
C THR A 49 8.03 3.56 -4.24
N PHE A 50 8.76 2.85 -5.08
CA PHE A 50 9.80 1.92 -4.66
C PHE A 50 11.12 2.32 -5.28
N SER A 51 12.18 2.18 -4.53
CA SER A 51 13.52 2.56 -4.99
C SER A 51 14.13 1.55 -5.96
N SER A 52 13.66 0.32 -5.94
CA SER A 52 14.15 -0.72 -6.84
C SER A 52 13.02 -1.60 -7.33
N TYR A 53 13.23 -2.19 -8.51
CA TYR A 53 12.29 -3.15 -9.08
C TYR A 53 12.10 -4.35 -8.16
N SER A 54 13.18 -4.82 -7.58
CA SER A 54 13.14 -5.96 -6.67
C SER A 54 12.26 -5.70 -5.45
N ASP A 55 12.35 -4.51 -4.87
CA ASP A 55 11.52 -4.13 -3.74
C ASP A 55 10.04 -4.10 -4.11
N ALA A 56 9.74 -3.52 -5.26
CA ALA A 56 8.36 -3.45 -5.76
C ALA A 56 7.79 -4.85 -6.02
N MET A 57 8.59 -5.71 -6.66
CA MET A 57 8.16 -7.08 -6.93
C MET A 57 7.95 -7.88 -5.65
N THR A 58 8.83 -7.75 -4.68
CA THR A 58 8.68 -8.43 -3.39
C THR A 58 7.39 -8.00 -2.71
N TYR A 59 7.13 -6.71 -2.72
CA TYR A 59 5.91 -6.17 -2.14
C TYR A 59 4.66 -6.74 -2.81
N LEU A 60 4.66 -6.76 -4.12
CA LEU A 60 3.54 -7.27 -4.91
C LEU A 60 3.34 -8.79 -4.71
N VAL A 61 4.42 -9.56 -4.75
CA VAL A 61 4.36 -11.02 -4.64
C VAL A 61 3.79 -11.43 -3.28
N LYS A 62 4.17 -10.77 -2.22
CA LYS A 62 3.66 -11.07 -0.88
C LYS A 62 2.15 -10.87 -0.78
N ARG A 63 1.58 -10.04 -1.65
CA ARG A 63 0.17 -9.66 -1.63
C ARG A 63 -0.61 -10.17 -2.82
N SER A 64 0.01 -10.94 -3.69
CA SER A 64 -0.59 -11.39 -4.95
C SER A 64 -1.80 -12.28 -4.77
N LYS A 65 -1.94 -12.90 -3.60
CA LYS A 65 -3.09 -13.75 -3.29
C LYS A 65 -4.38 -12.96 -3.01
N GLN A 66 -4.24 -11.66 -2.76
CA GLN A 66 -5.39 -10.81 -2.52
C GLN A 66 -5.99 -10.36 -3.84
N SER A 67 -7.32 -10.42 -3.94
CA SER A 67 -8.01 -10.00 -5.17
C SER A 67 -7.75 -8.55 -5.53
N PHE A 68 -7.46 -7.72 -4.55
CA PHE A 68 -7.12 -6.32 -4.76
C PHE A 68 -5.91 -6.16 -5.69
N PHE A 69 -4.94 -7.07 -5.60
CA PHE A 69 -3.72 -7.03 -6.38
C PHE A 69 -3.76 -7.91 -7.63
N PHE A 70 -4.93 -8.45 -7.96
CA PHE A 70 -5.06 -9.30 -9.13
C PHE A 70 -4.69 -8.53 -10.40
N GLN A 71 -3.78 -9.10 -11.19
CA GLN A 71 -3.27 -8.51 -12.44
C GLN A 71 -2.46 -7.22 -12.24
N ALA A 72 -2.11 -6.87 -11.02
CA ALA A 72 -1.22 -5.74 -10.78
C ALA A 72 0.19 -6.05 -11.28
N GLN A 73 0.89 -5.03 -11.78
CA GLN A 73 2.23 -5.17 -12.32
C GLN A 73 3.13 -4.04 -11.81
N VAL A 74 4.42 -4.32 -11.78
CA VAL A 74 5.43 -3.30 -11.46
C VAL A 74 5.81 -2.57 -12.75
N SER A 75 5.91 -1.26 -12.61
CA SER A 75 6.26 -0.42 -13.75
C SER A 75 7.21 0.70 -13.37
#